data_8757e3d16b2f63d7ae9e3a4919d61605
#
_entry.id   8757e3d16b2f63d7ae9e3a4919d61605
#
_cell.length_a   1.000
_cell.length_b   1.000
_cell.length_c   1.000
_cell.angle_alpha   90.00
_cell.angle_beta   90.00
_cell.angle_gamma   90.00
#
_symmetry.space_group_name_H-M   'P 1'
#
loop_
_entity.id
_entity.type
_entity.pdbx_description
1 polymer ?
#
loop_
_entity_poly.entity_id
_entity_poly.type
_entity_poly.pdbx_seq_one_letter_code
_entity_poly.pdbx_strand_id
1 'polypeptide(L)'
;MPEVRTKIDYCELSTPLSARHFANYARGEIYGLAPVPARFRLDCLGPRTRIPGLYLTGADVTLCGVTGALSAGVVTGSSILGRNLMSVMSRRRAHDSKIRSWPVEAVHTDFGH
;
A
#
# COMPACT_ATOMS: atom_id res chain seq x y z
N MET A 1 -16.49 -5.91 25.76
CA MET A 1 -15.56 -4.79 26.05
C MET A 1 -16.36 -3.47 26.10
N PRO A 2 -17.08 -3.19 27.17
CA PRO A 2 -17.89 -1.98 27.30
C PRO A 2 -17.02 -0.71 27.43
N GLU A 3 -15.84 -0.83 28.00
CA GLU A 3 -14.93 0.30 28.28
C GLU A 3 -14.35 0.99 27.04
N VAL A 4 -14.34 0.33 25.87
CA VAL A 4 -13.82 0.90 24.63
C VAL A 4 -14.78 1.91 24.02
N ARG A 5 -16.09 1.76 24.24
CA ARG A 5 -17.11 2.63 23.62
C ARG A 5 -16.97 4.10 24.02
N THR A 6 -16.54 4.37 25.24
CA THR A 6 -16.37 5.73 25.75
C THR A 6 -15.11 6.42 25.26
N LYS A 7 -14.23 5.67 24.57
CA LYS A 7 -12.96 6.18 24.00
C LYS A 7 -13.01 6.32 22.49
N ILE A 8 -14.20 6.15 21.88
CA ILE A 8 -14.38 6.28 20.44
C ILE A 8 -14.89 7.68 20.15
N ASP A 9 -14.04 8.53 19.61
CA ASP A 9 -14.40 9.89 19.21
C ASP A 9 -14.97 9.96 17.79
N TYR A 10 -14.63 8.99 16.94
CA TYR A 10 -15.11 8.91 15.57
C TYR A 10 -15.36 7.46 15.16
N CYS A 11 -16.46 7.22 14.46
CA CYS A 11 -16.82 5.91 13.93
C CYS A 11 -17.45 6.08 12.54
N GLU A 12 -16.88 5.44 11.55
CA GLU A 12 -17.38 5.42 10.17
C GLU A 12 -17.51 3.98 9.66
N LEU A 13 -18.57 3.72 8.91
CA LEU A 13 -18.79 2.45 8.24
C LEU A 13 -18.57 2.62 6.74
N SER A 14 -17.53 1.99 6.19
CA SER A 14 -17.36 1.86 4.76
C SER A 14 -18.11 0.64 4.23
N THR A 15 -18.87 0.83 3.18
CA THR A 15 -19.68 -0.20 2.52
C THR A 15 -19.31 -0.30 1.04
N PRO A 16 -19.77 -1.31 0.29
CA PRO A 16 -19.63 -1.33 -1.17
C PRO A 16 -20.17 -0.08 -1.88
N LEU A 17 -21.20 0.57 -1.30
CA LEU A 17 -21.73 1.83 -1.83
C LEU A 17 -20.72 2.97 -1.64
N SER A 18 -20.00 3.00 -0.53
CA SER A 18 -18.92 3.97 -0.29
C SER A 18 -17.80 3.80 -1.33
N ALA A 19 -17.40 2.55 -1.63
CA ALA A 19 -16.40 2.26 -2.66
C ALA A 19 -16.86 2.71 -4.06
N ARG A 20 -18.14 2.51 -4.39
CA ARG A 20 -18.71 3.02 -5.65
C ARG A 20 -18.70 4.55 -5.70
N HIS A 21 -19.07 5.20 -4.63
CA HIS A 21 -19.21 6.66 -4.59
C HIS A 21 -17.85 7.37 -4.62
N PHE A 22 -16.91 6.95 -3.76
CA PHE A 22 -15.64 7.66 -3.59
C PHE A 22 -14.52 7.15 -4.51
N ALA A 23 -14.52 5.87 -4.86
CA ALA A 23 -13.48 5.25 -5.67
C ALA A 23 -13.92 4.87 -7.09
N ASN A 24 -15.18 5.13 -7.43
CA ASN A 24 -15.78 4.84 -8.74
C ASN A 24 -15.68 3.36 -9.16
N TYR A 25 -15.68 2.44 -8.22
CA TYR A 25 -15.70 1.02 -8.49
C TYR A 25 -17.09 0.56 -8.96
N ALA A 26 -17.14 -0.14 -10.08
CA ALA A 26 -18.41 -0.51 -10.72
C ALA A 26 -19.32 -1.38 -9.86
N ARG A 27 -18.75 -2.27 -9.04
CA ARG A 27 -19.47 -3.23 -8.19
C ARG A 27 -19.22 -3.02 -6.70
N GLY A 28 -18.52 -1.93 -6.30
CA GLY A 28 -18.18 -1.66 -4.92
C GLY A 28 -17.06 -2.56 -4.37
N GLU A 29 -16.27 -3.14 -5.25
CA GLU A 29 -15.04 -3.87 -4.89
C GLU A 29 -14.02 -2.93 -4.25
N ILE A 30 -13.18 -3.44 -3.33
CA ILE A 30 -12.23 -2.61 -2.58
C ILE A 30 -10.76 -2.87 -2.95
N TYR A 31 -10.47 -3.98 -3.62
CA TYR A 31 -9.07 -4.38 -3.90
C TYR A 31 -8.69 -4.35 -5.39
N GLY A 32 -9.54 -3.77 -6.24
CA GLY A 32 -9.32 -3.76 -7.68
C GLY A 32 -9.50 -5.14 -8.32
N LEU A 33 -8.62 -5.53 -9.21
CA LEU A 33 -8.68 -6.81 -9.90
C LEU A 33 -8.45 -7.99 -8.94
N ALA A 34 -9.21 -9.06 -9.12
CA ALA A 34 -9.11 -10.26 -8.29
C ALA A 34 -7.67 -10.85 -8.30
N PRO A 35 -7.09 -11.15 -7.14
CA PRO A 35 -5.72 -11.67 -7.04
C PRO A 35 -5.66 -13.17 -7.37
N VAL A 36 -6.10 -13.55 -8.57
CA VAL A 36 -6.05 -14.93 -9.09
C VAL A 36 -4.78 -15.17 -9.90
N PRO A 37 -4.27 -16.42 -10.00
CA PRO A 37 -3.05 -16.71 -10.76
C PRO A 37 -3.07 -16.23 -12.21
N ALA A 38 -4.24 -16.24 -12.84
CA ALA A 38 -4.41 -15.77 -14.22
C ALA A 38 -4.06 -14.29 -14.38
N ARG A 39 -4.33 -13.46 -13.38
CA ARG A 39 -3.98 -12.03 -13.38
C ARG A 39 -2.47 -11.79 -13.53
N PHE A 40 -1.66 -12.57 -12.83
CA PHE A 40 -0.20 -12.42 -12.85
C PHE A 40 0.47 -12.86 -14.14
N ARG A 41 -0.32 -13.44 -15.08
CA ARG A 41 0.12 -13.78 -16.43
C ARG A 41 -0.25 -12.73 -17.48
N LEU A 42 -0.91 -11.65 -17.05
CA LEU A 42 -1.33 -10.57 -17.94
C LEU A 42 -0.21 -9.54 -18.11
N ASP A 43 0.47 -9.56 -19.24
CA ASP A 43 1.56 -8.62 -19.56
C ASP A 43 1.11 -7.15 -19.55
N CYS A 44 -0.19 -6.90 -19.79
CA CYS A 44 -0.75 -5.54 -19.80
C CYS A 44 -0.84 -4.89 -18.42
N LEU A 45 -0.70 -5.65 -17.32
CA LEU A 45 -0.73 -5.12 -15.96
C LEU A 45 0.66 -4.75 -15.42
N GLY A 46 1.70 -4.86 -16.23
CA GLY A 46 3.02 -4.38 -15.87
C GLY A 46 3.09 -2.85 -15.71
N PRO A 47 4.15 -2.32 -15.06
CA PRO A 47 4.29 -0.88 -14.83
C PRO A 47 4.46 -0.08 -16.12
N ARG A 48 4.98 -0.70 -17.19
CA ARG A 48 5.09 -0.08 -18.53
C ARG A 48 3.92 -0.48 -19.41
N THR A 49 3.27 0.50 -20.01
CA THR A 49 2.24 0.24 -21.03
C THR A 49 2.85 0.24 -22.44
N ARG A 50 2.04 -0.14 -23.43
CA ARG A 50 2.40 -0.02 -24.85
C ARG A 50 2.36 1.43 -25.34
N ILE A 51 1.79 2.35 -24.57
CA ILE A 51 1.68 3.76 -24.90
C ILE A 51 2.93 4.46 -24.35
N PRO A 52 3.74 5.11 -25.17
CA PRO A 52 4.93 5.83 -24.73
C PRO A 52 4.57 6.90 -23.69
N GLY A 53 5.31 6.92 -22.56
CA GLY A 53 5.10 7.87 -21.47
C GLY A 53 3.96 7.53 -20.51
N LEU A 54 3.15 6.51 -20.79
CA LEU A 54 2.09 6.05 -19.90
C LEU A 54 2.57 4.89 -19.03
N TYR A 55 2.45 5.04 -17.73
CA TYR A 55 2.82 4.03 -16.75
C TYR A 55 1.63 3.69 -15.85
N LEU A 56 1.57 2.43 -15.41
CA LEU A 56 0.61 1.96 -14.42
C LEU A 56 1.30 1.84 -13.07
N THR A 57 0.52 2.09 -12.02
CA THR A 57 0.94 1.89 -10.63
C THR A 57 -0.25 1.46 -9.78
N GLY A 58 0.00 1.13 -8.52
CA GLY A 58 -1.04 0.74 -7.57
C GLY A 58 -1.21 -0.76 -7.43
N ALA A 59 -2.24 -1.16 -6.68
CA ALA A 59 -2.49 -2.55 -6.31
C ALA A 59 -2.65 -3.50 -7.49
N ASP A 60 -3.10 -2.99 -8.64
CA ASP A 60 -3.32 -3.80 -9.83
C ASP A 60 -2.03 -4.19 -10.57
N VAL A 61 -0.95 -3.44 -10.36
CA VAL A 61 0.37 -3.74 -10.95
C VAL A 61 1.11 -4.83 -10.18
N THR A 62 0.92 -4.92 -8.86
CA THR A 62 1.62 -5.86 -7.99
C THR A 62 0.65 -6.76 -7.22
N LEU A 63 0.31 -6.39 -6.00
CA LEU A 63 -0.53 -7.14 -5.09
C LEU A 63 -1.60 -6.23 -4.50
N CYS A 64 -2.72 -6.82 -4.09
CA CYS A 64 -3.77 -6.10 -3.40
C CYS A 64 -3.30 -5.57 -2.03
N GLY A 65 -3.98 -4.53 -1.55
CA GLY A 65 -3.74 -3.91 -0.26
C GLY A 65 -2.65 -2.84 -0.27
N VAL A 66 -2.42 -2.24 0.91
CA VAL A 66 -1.52 -1.09 1.09
C VAL A 66 -0.08 -1.43 0.70
N THR A 67 0.41 -2.58 1.15
CA THR A 67 1.78 -3.03 0.86
C THR A 67 1.99 -3.23 -0.65
N GLY A 68 1.00 -3.81 -1.32
CA GLY A 68 1.03 -3.99 -2.77
C GLY A 68 1.06 -2.65 -3.50
N ALA A 69 0.20 -1.72 -3.13
CA ALA A 69 0.16 -0.39 -3.73
C ALA A 69 1.48 0.38 -3.52
N LEU A 70 2.08 0.31 -2.33
CA LEU A 70 3.39 0.92 -2.04
C LEU A 70 4.51 0.29 -2.87
N SER A 71 4.56 -1.04 -2.95
CA SER A 71 5.58 -1.73 -3.76
C SER A 71 5.42 -1.44 -5.24
N ALA A 72 4.20 -1.28 -5.74
CA ALA A 72 3.93 -0.87 -7.11
C ALA A 72 4.54 0.50 -7.43
N GLY A 73 4.46 1.47 -6.50
CA GLY A 73 5.12 2.76 -6.64
C GLY A 73 6.63 2.64 -6.85
N VAL A 74 7.29 1.76 -6.08
CA VAL A 74 8.73 1.50 -6.22
C VAL A 74 9.06 0.82 -7.56
N VAL A 75 8.24 -0.16 -7.97
CA VAL A 75 8.42 -0.87 -9.26
C VAL A 75 8.22 0.08 -10.44
N THR A 76 7.16 0.89 -10.39
CA THR A 76 6.87 1.88 -11.45
C THR A 76 7.95 2.97 -11.51
N GLY A 77 8.36 3.51 -10.37
CA GLY A 77 9.47 4.45 -10.29
C GLY A 77 10.78 3.86 -10.82
N SER A 78 11.05 2.57 -10.53
CA SER A 78 12.20 1.86 -11.10
C SER A 78 12.13 1.78 -12.63
N SER A 79 10.93 1.52 -13.16
CA SER A 79 10.70 1.45 -14.61
C SER A 79 10.86 2.79 -15.31
N ILE A 80 10.44 3.88 -14.69
CA ILE A 80 10.59 5.25 -15.21
C ILE A 80 12.07 5.66 -15.23
N LEU A 81 12.76 5.40 -14.11
CA LEU A 81 14.15 5.84 -13.92
C LEU A 81 15.20 4.90 -14.56
N GLY A 82 14.79 3.73 -15.04
CA GLY A 82 15.70 2.70 -15.54
C GLY A 82 16.67 2.17 -14.47
N ARG A 83 16.30 2.24 -13.17
CA ARG A 83 17.15 1.87 -12.04
C ARG A 83 16.36 1.05 -11.04
N ASN A 84 16.95 0.02 -10.45
CA ASN A 84 16.32 -0.78 -9.42
C ASN A 84 16.29 -0.02 -8.08
N LEU A 85 15.19 0.66 -7.79
CA LEU A 85 14.99 1.42 -6.55
C LEU A 85 14.94 0.54 -5.31
N MET A 86 14.46 -0.72 -5.41
CA MET A 86 14.46 -1.65 -4.28
C MET A 86 15.88 -1.92 -3.78
N SER A 87 16.82 -2.12 -4.68
CA SER A 87 18.23 -2.34 -4.31
C SER A 87 18.86 -1.08 -3.71
N VAL A 88 18.49 0.10 -4.20
CA VAL A 88 18.97 1.39 -3.65
C VAL A 88 18.44 1.59 -2.23
N MET A 89 17.15 1.32 -2.01
CA MET A 89 16.52 1.44 -0.69
C MET A 89 17.12 0.45 0.32
N SER A 90 17.33 -0.81 -0.10
CA SER A 90 17.95 -1.83 0.75
C SER A 90 19.38 -1.45 1.18
N ARG A 91 20.18 -0.91 0.27
CA ARG A 91 21.55 -0.44 0.58
C ARG A 91 21.55 0.75 1.54
N ARG A 92 20.63 1.70 1.37
CA ARG A 92 20.47 2.83 2.30
C ARG A 92 20.07 2.37 3.68
N ARG A 93 19.14 1.42 3.79
CA ARG A 93 18.72 0.84 5.06
C ARG A 93 19.86 0.12 5.79
N ALA A 94 20.72 -0.59 5.06
CA ALA A 94 21.90 -1.24 5.62
C ALA A 94 22.96 -0.22 6.11
N HIS A 95 23.06 0.94 5.48
CA HIS A 95 23.95 2.03 5.91
C HIS A 95 23.37 2.81 7.09
N ASP A 96 22.06 2.90 7.17
CA ASP A 96 21.28 3.66 8.16
C ASP A 96 20.86 2.79 9.37
N SER A 97 21.45 1.59 9.50
CA SER A 97 21.24 0.70 10.65
C SER A 97 21.75 1.28 11.99
N LYS A 98 22.29 2.50 11.98
CA LYS A 98 22.41 3.43 13.11
C LYS A 98 21.13 4.19 13.44
N ILE A 99 20.02 3.98 12.73
CA ILE A 99 18.72 4.49 13.14
C ILE A 99 18.39 3.78 14.45
N ARG A 100 18.50 4.57 15.51
CA ARG A 100 18.12 4.30 16.88
C ARG A 100 17.04 3.21 16.94
N SER A 101 17.34 2.11 17.60
CA SER A 101 16.33 1.33 18.25
C SER A 101 15.38 2.29 18.95
N TRP A 102 14.17 2.43 18.45
CA TRP A 102 13.12 3.19 19.13
C TRP A 102 13.01 2.57 20.52
N PRO A 103 13.22 3.35 21.61
CA PRO A 103 13.14 2.79 22.94
C PRO A 103 11.68 2.34 23.16
N VAL A 104 11.47 1.04 23.17
CA VAL A 104 10.16 0.41 23.44
C VAL A 104 9.67 0.77 24.85
N GLU A 105 10.57 1.24 25.72
CA GLU A 105 10.25 1.70 27.08
C GLU A 105 9.43 2.99 27.14
N ALA A 106 9.38 3.80 26.08
CA ALA A 106 8.64 5.06 26.10
C ALA A 106 7.11 4.89 25.94
N VAL A 107 6.62 3.68 25.61
CA VAL A 107 5.19 3.45 25.37
C VAL A 107 4.45 2.95 26.63
N HIS A 108 5.17 2.60 27.70
CA HIS A 108 4.57 1.93 28.86
C HIS A 108 4.35 2.80 30.09
N THR A 109 4.64 4.09 30.07
CA THR A 109 4.59 4.93 31.29
C THR A 109 3.49 5.98 31.35
N ASP A 110 2.58 6.06 30.38
CA ASP A 110 1.53 7.11 30.39
C ASP A 110 0.08 6.57 30.46
N PHE A 111 -0.13 5.34 30.94
CA PHE A 111 -1.46 4.85 31.32
C PHE A 111 -1.57 4.59 32.82
N GLY A 112 -1.16 5.56 33.60
CA GLY A 112 -1.30 5.56 35.06
C GLY A 112 -2.32 6.59 35.54
N HIS A 113 -3.46 6.06 36.05
CA HIS A 113 -4.53 6.65 36.86
C HIS A 113 -5.61 7.44 36.14
#